data_55cd6c1c6f418a0493be4ed3d143c671
#
_entry.id   55cd6c1c6f418a0493be4ed3d143c671
#
_cell.length_a   1.000
_cell.length_b   1.000
_cell.length_c   1.000
_cell.angle_alpha   90.00
_cell.angle_beta   90.00
_cell.angle_gamma   90.00
#
_symmetry.space_group_name_H-M   'P 1'
#
loop_
_entity.id
_entity.type
_entity.pdbx_description
1 polymer ?
#
loop_
_entity_poly.entity_id
_entity_poly.type
_entity_poly.pdbx_seq_one_letter_code
_entity_poly.pdbx_strand_id
1 'polypeptide(L)'
;VALDQKFLTDTTATHKELATSYTTAKMAVDAAELNSTLVDMFQAANPDTSVPETMPVYVRLRAVIDGTADPYLGQSYSNIITLPSVKATYKAPDAKYPENLFVIGSSIQEAWKSWKPVAPVYGMAGNYYTMVYVPDGGSFKWGTYENDWRGYSRLAAINDNAGAEFSEDGDGNLKVAHGGWFVLHFVGEMSADKKNINYSLNVYPGAAYIIGASAGGNWDDASAAWAMTAPADQTGEWVSPAFGGDGELRTYIKIPGIDWWRTEFTIVKGNCFWRNDNIVDSWSEIGEGYAVACAAGKKLYVNFDKNTAEIR
;
A
#
# COMPACT_ATOMS: atom_id res chain seq x y z
N VAL A 1 33.61 14.99 2.41
CA VAL A 1 33.05 15.97 1.47
C VAL A 1 32.15 16.95 2.20
N ALA A 2 32.10 18.19 1.75
CA ALA A 2 31.24 19.23 2.30
C ALA A 2 30.73 20.18 1.19
N LEU A 3 29.64 20.90 1.48
CA LEU A 3 29.05 21.91 0.58
C LEU A 3 29.60 23.32 0.83
N ASP A 4 30.38 23.52 1.89
CA ASP A 4 31.06 24.77 2.20
C ASP A 4 32.51 24.54 2.66
N GLN A 5 33.28 25.64 2.78
CA GLN A 5 34.69 25.58 3.16
C GLN A 5 34.93 25.47 4.68
N LYS A 6 33.89 25.58 5.48
CA LYS A 6 33.99 25.71 6.95
C LYS A 6 34.23 24.38 7.66
N PHE A 7 34.05 23.26 6.98
CA PHE A 7 34.09 21.95 7.61
C PHE A 7 35.39 21.53 8.29
N LEU A 8 36.42 22.33 8.19
CA LEU A 8 37.66 22.16 8.92
C LEU A 8 37.67 22.87 10.28
N THR A 9 36.94 23.96 10.43
CA THR A 9 37.03 24.89 11.56
C THR A 9 35.75 25.04 12.33
N ASP A 10 34.64 24.63 11.73
CA ASP A 10 33.29 24.70 12.32
C ASP A 10 32.72 23.30 12.48
N THR A 11 32.52 22.88 13.74
CA THR A 11 31.91 21.55 14.06
C THR A 11 30.46 21.45 13.66
N THR A 12 29.79 22.55 13.36
CA THR A 12 28.40 22.62 12.87
C THR A 12 28.31 22.57 11.34
N ALA A 13 29.44 22.68 10.64
CA ALA A 13 29.47 22.65 9.18
C ALA A 13 28.98 21.29 8.64
N THR A 14 28.13 21.36 7.64
CA THR A 14 27.57 20.16 7.00
C THR A 14 28.64 19.43 6.20
N HIS A 15 29.07 18.29 6.66
CA HIS A 15 29.99 17.42 5.94
C HIS A 15 29.63 15.95 6.14
N LYS A 16 30.07 15.12 5.21
CA LYS A 16 29.92 13.65 5.27
C LYS A 16 31.26 13.00 4.97
N GLU A 17 31.56 11.96 5.75
CA GLU A 17 32.66 11.05 5.47
C GLU A 17 32.15 9.98 4.50
N LEU A 18 32.90 9.71 3.42
CA LEU A 18 32.61 8.60 2.52
C LEU A 18 33.06 7.30 3.17
N ALA A 19 32.30 6.23 2.97
CA ALA A 19 32.54 4.94 3.64
C ALA A 19 33.80 4.23 3.09
N THR A 20 34.16 4.52 1.83
CA THR A 20 35.29 3.86 1.20
C THR A 20 36.62 4.34 1.80
N SER A 21 37.44 3.40 2.25
CA SER A 21 38.80 3.63 2.73
C SER A 21 39.85 3.03 1.80
N TYR A 22 41.07 3.58 1.85
CA TYR A 22 42.16 3.19 0.98
C TYR A 22 43.45 3.03 1.79
N THR A 23 44.24 2.04 1.41
CA THR A 23 45.57 1.79 1.99
C THR A 23 46.72 2.22 1.08
N THR A 24 46.39 2.89 -0.04
CA THR A 24 47.35 3.34 -1.03
C THR A 24 47.17 4.83 -1.31
N ALA A 25 48.22 5.48 -1.85
CA ALA A 25 48.17 6.88 -2.22
C ALA A 25 47.33 7.19 -3.48
N LYS A 26 46.95 6.16 -4.24
CA LYS A 26 46.08 6.31 -5.42
C LYS A 26 44.67 5.84 -5.06
N MET A 27 43.73 6.75 -5.07
CA MET A 27 42.35 6.54 -4.66
C MET A 27 41.40 6.82 -5.82
N ALA A 28 40.33 6.04 -5.88
CA ALA A 28 39.20 6.25 -6.79
C ALA A 28 37.92 6.31 -5.94
N VAL A 29 37.24 7.43 -5.95
CA VAL A 29 35.97 7.62 -5.23
C VAL A 29 34.86 6.93 -6.03
N ASP A 30 34.01 6.16 -5.35
CA ASP A 30 32.81 5.62 -5.97
C ASP A 30 31.84 6.75 -6.34
N ALA A 31 31.49 6.82 -7.62
CA ALA A 31 30.68 7.90 -8.16
C ALA A 31 29.22 7.85 -7.64
N ALA A 32 28.69 6.66 -7.38
CA ALA A 32 27.33 6.50 -6.87
C ALA A 32 27.25 6.94 -5.40
N GLU A 33 28.25 6.55 -4.59
CA GLU A 33 28.36 6.98 -3.20
C GLU A 33 28.50 8.50 -3.11
N LEU A 34 29.40 9.09 -3.91
CA LEU A 34 29.59 10.54 -3.95
C LEU A 34 28.31 11.26 -4.37
N ASN A 35 27.64 10.79 -5.42
CA ASN A 35 26.40 11.38 -5.91
C ASN A 35 25.28 11.36 -4.87
N SER A 36 25.02 10.21 -4.26
CA SER A 36 23.96 10.09 -3.22
C SER A 36 24.30 10.97 -2.02
N THR A 37 25.54 10.96 -1.56
CA THR A 37 25.98 11.78 -0.43
C THR A 37 25.78 13.28 -0.69
N LEU A 38 26.11 13.77 -1.88
CA LEU A 38 25.93 15.19 -2.23
C LEU A 38 24.46 15.58 -2.34
N VAL A 39 23.64 14.73 -2.93
CA VAL A 39 22.21 14.94 -3.02
C VAL A 39 21.57 15.00 -1.62
N ASP A 40 21.85 14.03 -0.75
CA ASP A 40 21.32 13.97 0.61
C ASP A 40 21.73 15.20 1.43
N MET A 41 23.00 15.60 1.35
CA MET A 41 23.50 16.79 2.04
C MET A 41 22.83 18.08 1.54
N PHE A 42 22.65 18.21 0.22
CA PHE A 42 22.01 19.38 -0.37
C PHE A 42 20.55 19.48 0.07
N GLN A 43 19.80 18.38 -0.02
CA GLN A 43 18.38 18.32 0.37
C GLN A 43 18.18 18.55 1.86
N ALA A 44 19.07 17.99 2.71
CA ALA A 44 19.01 18.24 4.16
C ALA A 44 19.24 19.72 4.52
N ALA A 45 20.10 20.41 3.77
CA ALA A 45 20.35 21.83 3.95
C ALA A 45 19.31 22.75 3.28
N ASN A 46 18.59 22.24 2.26
CA ASN A 46 17.66 23.00 1.42
C ASN A 46 16.41 22.16 1.09
N PRO A 47 15.54 21.86 2.07
CA PRO A 47 14.45 20.87 1.91
C PRO A 47 13.47 21.22 0.79
N ASP A 48 13.26 22.50 0.51
CA ASP A 48 12.28 22.98 -0.48
C ASP A 48 12.92 23.38 -1.83
N THR A 49 14.19 23.04 -2.04
CA THR A 49 14.94 23.47 -3.23
C THR A 49 15.39 22.26 -4.04
N SER A 50 15.19 22.31 -5.35
CA SER A 50 15.69 21.28 -6.25
C SER A 50 17.22 21.26 -6.27
N VAL A 51 17.81 20.07 -6.37
CA VAL A 51 19.26 19.90 -6.53
C VAL A 51 19.71 20.64 -7.80
N PRO A 52 20.66 21.57 -7.71
CA PRO A 52 21.13 22.31 -8.88
C PRO A 52 21.88 21.40 -9.86
N GLU A 53 21.94 21.77 -11.13
CA GLU A 53 22.65 20.96 -12.13
C GLU A 53 24.12 20.77 -11.77
N THR A 54 24.77 21.79 -11.21
CA THR A 54 26.14 21.73 -10.69
C THR A 54 26.25 22.50 -9.39
N MET A 55 27.14 22.04 -8.50
CA MET A 55 27.44 22.70 -7.23
C MET A 55 28.92 22.65 -6.90
N PRO A 56 29.47 23.64 -6.17
CA PRO A 56 30.80 23.54 -5.63
C PRO A 56 30.84 22.47 -4.52
N VAL A 57 31.90 21.68 -4.53
CA VAL A 57 32.13 20.63 -3.52
C VAL A 57 33.54 20.80 -2.97
N TYR A 58 33.65 20.70 -1.65
CA TYR A 58 34.90 20.78 -0.92
C TYR A 58 35.29 19.42 -0.40
N VAL A 59 36.50 18.98 -0.68
CA VAL A 59 37.01 17.66 -0.35
C VAL A 59 38.28 17.74 0.45
N ARG A 60 38.40 16.98 1.51
CA ARG A 60 39.67 16.69 2.18
C ARG A 60 39.79 15.20 2.47
N LEU A 61 40.99 14.73 2.65
CA LEU A 61 41.30 13.40 3.05
C LEU A 61 41.54 13.33 4.55
N ARG A 62 41.09 12.29 5.19
CA ARG A 62 41.48 11.92 6.54
C ARG A 62 42.34 10.68 6.48
N ALA A 63 43.57 10.78 7.00
CA ALA A 63 44.46 9.64 7.19
C ALA A 63 44.39 9.22 8.65
N VAL A 64 44.28 7.93 8.91
CA VAL A 64 44.30 7.33 10.25
C VAL A 64 45.36 6.24 10.30
N ILE A 65 46.00 6.09 11.45
CA ILE A 65 46.92 4.96 11.69
C ILE A 65 46.05 3.77 12.11
N ASP A 66 46.12 2.71 11.34
CA ASP A 66 45.35 1.50 11.61
C ASP A 66 45.80 0.87 12.95
N GLY A 67 44.82 0.41 13.74
CA GLY A 67 45.05 -0.24 15.01
C GLY A 67 45.23 0.68 16.21
N THR A 68 45.10 2.00 16.11
CA THR A 68 45.09 2.89 17.28
C THR A 68 43.68 3.07 17.84
N ALA A 69 43.52 2.91 19.17
CA ALA A 69 42.27 3.17 19.85
C ALA A 69 42.05 4.67 20.18
N ASP A 70 43.08 5.49 20.03
CA ASP A 70 43.05 6.92 20.36
C ASP A 70 42.73 7.74 19.09
N PRO A 71 41.54 8.35 18.99
CA PRO A 71 41.13 9.12 17.83
C PRO A 71 41.94 10.42 17.63
N TYR A 72 42.72 10.84 18.61
CA TYR A 72 43.52 12.07 18.55
C TYR A 72 44.97 11.84 18.15
N LEU A 73 45.53 10.67 18.39
CA LEU A 73 46.92 10.38 18.18
C LEU A 73 47.25 9.70 16.84
N GLY A 74 46.28 9.36 16.06
CA GLY A 74 46.52 8.59 14.82
C GLY A 74 45.87 9.14 13.55
N GLN A 75 45.46 10.42 13.55
CA GLN A 75 44.80 11.00 12.39
C GLN A 75 45.39 12.32 11.93
N SER A 76 45.37 12.54 10.64
CA SER A 76 45.72 13.80 10.02
C SER A 76 44.77 14.11 8.86
N TYR A 77 44.72 15.37 8.50
CA TYR A 77 43.88 15.84 7.40
C TYR A 77 44.72 16.55 6.31
N SER A 78 44.35 16.31 5.07
CA SER A 78 44.90 17.08 3.93
C SER A 78 44.40 18.51 3.93
N ASN A 79 45.00 19.34 3.07
CA ASN A 79 44.39 20.61 2.64
C ASN A 79 43.02 20.33 1.98
N ILE A 80 42.20 21.37 1.91
CA ILE A 80 40.90 21.31 1.20
C ILE A 80 41.16 21.50 -0.29
N ILE A 81 40.54 20.62 -1.08
CA ILE A 81 40.46 20.74 -2.54
C ILE A 81 39.05 21.23 -2.88
N THR A 82 38.96 22.26 -3.72
CA THR A 82 37.71 22.77 -4.25
C THR A 82 37.46 22.17 -5.63
N LEU A 83 36.31 21.50 -5.78
CA LEU A 83 35.77 21.09 -7.06
C LEU A 83 34.65 22.07 -7.42
N PRO A 84 34.89 23.00 -8.35
CA PRO A 84 34.02 24.18 -8.51
C PRO A 84 32.67 23.87 -9.16
N SER A 85 32.58 22.75 -9.88
CA SER A 85 31.39 22.39 -10.64
C SER A 85 31.22 20.88 -10.67
N VAL A 86 30.62 20.33 -9.63
CA VAL A 86 30.29 18.91 -9.53
C VAL A 86 28.82 18.72 -9.90
N LYS A 87 28.55 17.83 -10.85
CA LYS A 87 27.20 17.44 -11.19
C LYS A 87 26.73 16.31 -10.24
N ALA A 88 25.68 16.59 -9.48
CA ALA A 88 24.99 15.58 -8.71
C ALA A 88 23.54 15.52 -9.19
N THR A 89 23.05 14.32 -9.44
CA THR A 89 21.71 14.11 -9.98
C THR A 89 20.84 13.42 -8.94
N TYR A 90 19.76 14.09 -8.54
CA TYR A 90 18.74 13.45 -7.72
C TYR A 90 18.08 12.31 -8.51
N LYS A 91 18.13 11.11 -7.97
CA LYS A 91 17.42 9.96 -8.50
C LYS A 91 16.34 9.61 -7.49
N ALA A 92 15.10 9.98 -7.80
CA ALA A 92 13.97 9.62 -6.98
C ALA A 92 13.95 8.10 -6.75
N PRO A 93 13.61 7.64 -5.53
CA PRO A 93 13.45 6.22 -5.26
C PRO A 93 12.38 5.62 -6.16
N ASP A 94 12.45 4.32 -6.36
CA ASP A 94 11.39 3.63 -7.08
C ASP A 94 10.10 3.66 -6.26
N ALA A 95 8.98 3.86 -6.93
CA ALA A 95 7.67 3.79 -6.31
C ALA A 95 7.43 2.37 -5.77
N LYS A 96 6.70 2.28 -4.68
CA LYS A 96 6.33 1.00 -4.06
C LYS A 96 4.82 0.92 -3.99
N TYR A 97 4.29 -0.27 -4.22
CA TYR A 97 2.88 -0.53 -3.96
C TYR A 97 2.60 -0.31 -2.47
N PRO A 98 1.57 0.48 -2.11
CA PRO A 98 1.16 0.63 -0.71
C PRO A 98 0.66 -0.70 -0.16
N GLU A 99 0.72 -0.87 1.14
CA GLU A 99 0.19 -2.05 1.83
C GLU A 99 -1.33 -2.16 1.66
N ASN A 100 -2.04 -1.03 1.75
CA ASN A 100 -3.47 -0.91 1.52
C ASN A 100 -3.76 0.33 0.68
N LEU A 101 -4.90 0.35 -0.01
CA LEU A 101 -5.54 1.58 -0.43
C LEU A 101 -6.65 1.95 0.57
N PHE A 102 -7.29 3.08 0.36
CA PHE A 102 -8.36 3.58 1.22
C PHE A 102 -9.47 4.19 0.38
N VAL A 103 -10.70 4.10 0.87
CA VAL A 103 -11.86 4.79 0.28
C VAL A 103 -12.64 5.54 1.36
N ILE A 104 -13.23 6.65 0.98
CA ILE A 104 -14.09 7.47 1.82
C ILE A 104 -15.24 8.01 0.98
N GLY A 105 -16.44 8.10 1.51
CA GLY A 105 -17.58 8.51 0.69
C GLY A 105 -18.84 8.79 1.49
N SER A 106 -19.88 9.18 0.78
CA SER A 106 -21.17 9.59 1.34
C SER A 106 -21.89 8.51 2.15
N SER A 107 -21.57 7.23 1.92
CA SER A 107 -22.19 6.08 2.56
C SER A 107 -21.16 5.05 3.03
N ILE A 108 -19.89 5.43 3.09
CA ILE A 108 -18.79 4.55 3.53
C ILE A 108 -18.47 4.90 4.98
N GLN A 109 -18.57 3.91 5.87
CA GLN A 109 -18.39 4.05 7.31
C GLN A 109 -19.18 5.26 7.89
N GLU A 110 -18.48 6.23 8.46
CA GLU A 110 -19.09 7.44 9.06
C GLU A 110 -19.21 8.58 8.03
N ALA A 111 -19.52 8.30 6.80
CA ALA A 111 -19.76 9.27 5.73
C ALA A 111 -18.78 10.46 5.75
N TRP A 112 -17.76 10.45 4.91
CA TRP A 112 -16.73 11.48 4.77
C TRP A 112 -15.87 11.78 6.02
N LYS A 113 -15.99 10.99 7.09
CA LYS A 113 -15.23 11.18 8.34
C LYS A 113 -14.18 10.10 8.56
N SER A 114 -14.44 8.91 8.08
CA SER A 114 -13.56 7.75 8.28
C SER A 114 -13.15 7.13 6.95
N TRP A 115 -11.87 6.79 6.84
CA TRP A 115 -11.33 6.07 5.70
C TRP A 115 -11.47 4.56 5.90
N LYS A 116 -12.07 3.89 4.92
CA LYS A 116 -12.19 2.43 4.90
C LYS A 116 -10.97 1.84 4.20
N PRO A 117 -10.22 0.92 4.85
CA PRO A 117 -9.14 0.20 4.18
C PRO A 117 -9.65 -0.65 3.01
N VAL A 118 -8.87 -0.69 1.95
CA VAL A 118 -9.05 -1.52 0.76
C VAL A 118 -7.97 -2.58 0.81
N ALA A 119 -8.36 -3.84 1.01
CA ALA A 119 -7.43 -4.94 1.22
C ALA A 119 -6.64 -5.30 -0.04
N PRO A 120 -5.39 -5.72 0.05
CA PRO A 120 -4.67 -6.27 -1.09
C PRO A 120 -5.29 -7.60 -1.53
N VAL A 121 -5.26 -7.87 -2.83
CA VAL A 121 -5.55 -9.19 -3.37
C VAL A 121 -4.35 -10.10 -3.10
N TYR A 122 -4.55 -11.20 -2.39
CA TYR A 122 -3.46 -12.07 -1.96
C TYR A 122 -2.59 -12.55 -3.14
N GLY A 123 -1.29 -12.34 -3.02
CA GLY A 123 -0.30 -12.73 -4.01
C GLY A 123 -0.40 -12.01 -5.37
N MET A 124 -1.05 -10.83 -5.42
CA MET A 124 -1.18 -10.01 -6.62
C MET A 124 -0.77 -8.56 -6.33
N ALA A 125 0.52 -8.28 -6.43
CA ALA A 125 1.05 -6.94 -6.17
C ALA A 125 0.32 -5.86 -7.00
N GLY A 126 -0.02 -4.75 -6.36
CA GLY A 126 -0.74 -3.65 -7.00
C GLY A 126 -2.24 -3.85 -7.17
N ASN A 127 -2.78 -4.99 -6.76
CA ASN A 127 -4.22 -5.26 -6.81
C ASN A 127 -4.84 -5.14 -5.41
N TYR A 128 -5.96 -4.40 -5.32
CA TYR A 128 -6.65 -4.15 -4.05
C TYR A 128 -8.15 -4.21 -4.23
N TYR A 129 -8.89 -4.62 -3.22
CA TYR A 129 -10.35 -4.73 -3.32
C TYR A 129 -11.06 -4.40 -2.02
N THR A 130 -12.30 -3.98 -2.15
CA THR A 130 -13.22 -3.81 -1.03
C THR A 130 -14.67 -3.95 -1.50
N MET A 131 -15.56 -4.28 -0.57
CA MET A 131 -17.01 -4.27 -0.76
C MET A 131 -17.58 -2.99 -0.14
N VAL A 132 -18.32 -2.22 -0.91
CA VAL A 132 -19.00 -0.99 -0.46
C VAL A 132 -20.43 -0.91 -0.99
N TYR A 133 -21.29 -0.23 -0.24
CA TYR A 133 -22.57 0.24 -0.73
C TYR A 133 -22.47 1.72 -1.09
N VAL A 134 -22.97 2.10 -2.24
CA VAL A 134 -23.09 3.49 -2.66
C VAL A 134 -24.52 3.70 -3.17
N PRO A 135 -25.32 4.62 -2.59
CA PRO A 135 -26.69 4.86 -3.05
C PRO A 135 -26.72 5.61 -4.39
N ASP A 136 -27.89 5.67 -5.01
CA ASP A 136 -28.12 6.52 -6.19
C ASP A 136 -27.66 7.96 -5.90
N GLY A 137 -26.84 8.52 -6.78
CA GLY A 137 -26.27 9.86 -6.63
C GLY A 137 -25.19 9.99 -5.54
N GLY A 138 -24.88 8.91 -4.83
CA GLY A 138 -23.79 8.88 -3.85
C GLY A 138 -22.42 9.01 -4.52
N SER A 139 -21.42 9.40 -3.72
CA SER A 139 -20.07 9.62 -4.24
C SER A 139 -18.99 9.24 -3.23
N PHE A 140 -17.77 9.00 -3.75
CA PHE A 140 -16.62 8.64 -2.94
C PHE A 140 -15.30 9.14 -3.55
N LYS A 141 -14.26 9.13 -2.73
CA LYS A 141 -12.85 9.29 -3.11
C LYS A 141 -12.05 8.08 -2.68
N TRP A 142 -10.83 8.02 -3.17
CA TRP A 142 -9.87 6.97 -2.83
C TRP A 142 -8.51 7.58 -2.51
N GLY A 143 -7.60 6.79 -1.95
CA GLY A 143 -6.25 7.24 -1.64
C GLY A 143 -5.29 6.07 -1.42
N THR A 144 -3.99 6.36 -1.45
CA THR A 144 -2.91 5.41 -1.14
C THR A 144 -2.52 5.41 0.34
N TYR A 145 -3.06 6.36 1.09
CA TYR A 145 -3.02 6.47 2.55
C TYR A 145 -4.22 7.31 3.01
N GLU A 146 -4.54 7.32 4.29
CA GLU A 146 -5.59 8.17 4.84
C GLU A 146 -5.28 9.65 4.61
N ASN A 147 -6.28 10.42 4.19
CA ASN A 147 -6.17 11.83 3.78
C ASN A 147 -5.44 12.08 2.42
N ASP A 148 -5.20 11.06 1.63
CA ASP A 148 -4.81 11.18 0.22
C ASP A 148 -6.08 11.27 -0.66
N TRP A 149 -6.63 12.48 -0.78
CA TRP A 149 -7.93 12.78 -1.38
C TRP A 149 -7.91 12.69 -2.92
N ARG A 150 -7.79 11.48 -3.48
CA ARG A 150 -7.84 11.24 -4.92
C ARG A 150 -9.27 11.05 -5.38
N GLY A 151 -9.62 11.69 -6.48
CA GLY A 151 -10.94 11.57 -7.09
C GLY A 151 -10.93 10.85 -8.44
N TYR A 152 -11.96 11.15 -9.22
CA TYR A 152 -12.23 10.56 -10.53
C TYR A 152 -11.05 10.71 -11.50
N SER A 153 -10.55 11.92 -11.67
CA SER A 153 -9.48 12.27 -12.62
C SER A 153 -8.10 11.67 -12.27
N ARG A 154 -7.97 11.07 -11.08
CA ARG A 154 -6.72 10.39 -10.64
C ARG A 154 -6.70 8.90 -10.99
N LEU A 155 -7.73 8.38 -11.64
CA LEU A 155 -7.76 7.03 -12.20
C LEU A 155 -7.43 7.08 -13.69
N ALA A 156 -6.59 6.14 -14.13
CA ALA A 156 -6.25 5.98 -15.54
C ALA A 156 -7.45 5.45 -16.36
N ALA A 157 -8.28 4.62 -15.74
CA ALA A 157 -9.52 4.10 -16.30
C ALA A 157 -10.51 3.69 -15.22
N ILE A 158 -11.80 3.75 -15.52
CA ILE A 158 -12.88 3.15 -14.74
C ILE A 158 -13.60 2.16 -15.65
N ASN A 159 -13.56 0.88 -15.30
CA ASN A 159 -14.23 -0.20 -16.00
C ASN A 159 -15.48 -0.59 -15.22
N ASP A 160 -16.60 0.00 -15.57
CA ASP A 160 -17.89 -0.23 -14.93
C ASP A 160 -18.55 -1.50 -15.47
N ASN A 161 -18.39 -2.60 -14.74
CA ASN A 161 -19.05 -3.87 -15.03
C ASN A 161 -20.32 -4.07 -14.17
N ALA A 162 -20.70 -3.07 -13.39
CA ALA A 162 -21.87 -3.11 -12.52
C ALA A 162 -23.04 -2.27 -13.06
N GLY A 163 -22.81 -1.44 -14.07
CA GLY A 163 -23.82 -0.52 -14.60
C GLY A 163 -24.13 0.64 -13.65
N ALA A 164 -23.14 1.05 -12.85
CA ALA A 164 -23.27 2.12 -11.87
C ALA A 164 -23.29 3.53 -12.51
N GLU A 165 -22.80 3.67 -13.74
CA GLU A 165 -22.66 4.92 -14.48
C GLU A 165 -21.89 6.00 -13.71
N PHE A 166 -20.57 5.85 -13.69
CA PHE A 166 -19.66 6.77 -12.99
C PHE A 166 -19.48 8.10 -13.73
N SER A 167 -19.46 9.18 -12.95
CA SER A 167 -19.11 10.52 -13.45
C SER A 167 -18.28 11.27 -12.38
N GLU A 168 -17.62 12.34 -12.79
CA GLU A 168 -16.99 13.26 -11.87
C GLU A 168 -18.01 14.29 -11.38
N ASP A 169 -18.10 14.54 -10.08
CA ASP A 169 -18.92 15.63 -9.53
C ASP A 169 -18.10 16.93 -9.37
N GLY A 170 -18.77 18.01 -8.89
CA GLY A 170 -18.14 19.33 -8.75
C GLY A 170 -16.95 19.38 -7.80
N ASP A 171 -16.81 18.40 -6.92
CA ASP A 171 -15.70 18.26 -5.95
C ASP A 171 -14.65 17.25 -6.42
N GLY A 172 -14.79 16.74 -7.65
CA GLY A 172 -13.89 15.75 -8.24
C GLY A 172 -14.06 14.33 -7.70
N ASN A 173 -15.18 14.03 -7.03
CA ASN A 173 -15.45 12.68 -6.52
C ASN A 173 -15.87 11.73 -7.64
N LEU A 174 -15.78 10.42 -7.39
CA LEU A 174 -16.44 9.40 -8.18
C LEU A 174 -17.92 9.38 -7.78
N LYS A 175 -18.79 9.91 -8.63
CA LYS A 175 -20.25 9.93 -8.43
C LYS A 175 -20.88 8.75 -9.15
N VAL A 176 -21.82 8.09 -8.49
CA VAL A 176 -22.58 6.93 -9.00
C VAL A 176 -23.99 7.37 -9.38
N ALA A 177 -24.44 7.06 -10.59
CA ALA A 177 -25.82 7.33 -11.00
C ALA A 177 -26.78 6.25 -10.46
N HIS A 178 -26.40 4.98 -10.60
CA HIS A 178 -27.18 3.82 -10.15
C HIS A 178 -26.47 3.14 -8.99
N GLY A 179 -27.06 3.28 -7.81
CA GLY A 179 -26.50 2.77 -6.55
C GLY A 179 -26.66 1.27 -6.36
N GLY A 180 -25.93 0.74 -5.41
CA GLY A 180 -25.95 -0.66 -5.04
C GLY A 180 -24.76 -1.07 -4.22
N TRP A 181 -24.63 -2.38 -4.01
CA TRP A 181 -23.41 -2.98 -3.50
C TRP A 181 -22.41 -3.22 -4.62
N PHE A 182 -21.19 -2.75 -4.45
CA PHE A 182 -20.12 -2.87 -5.43
C PHE A 182 -18.88 -3.52 -4.82
N VAL A 183 -18.23 -4.34 -5.63
CA VAL A 183 -16.82 -4.70 -5.42
C VAL A 183 -15.98 -3.69 -6.19
N LEU A 184 -15.22 -2.89 -5.48
CA LEU A 184 -14.21 -2.00 -6.04
C LEU A 184 -12.90 -2.75 -6.11
N HIS A 185 -12.38 -2.96 -7.32
CA HIS A 185 -11.09 -3.62 -7.57
C HIS A 185 -10.15 -2.63 -8.24
N PHE A 186 -9.20 -2.11 -7.46
CA PHE A 186 -8.15 -1.22 -7.95
C PHE A 186 -6.97 -2.02 -8.47
N VAL A 187 -6.47 -1.63 -9.64
CA VAL A 187 -5.29 -2.23 -10.26
C VAL A 187 -4.26 -1.14 -10.49
N GLY A 188 -3.13 -1.24 -9.82
CA GLY A 188 -2.00 -0.32 -9.96
C GLY A 188 -0.96 -0.90 -10.91
N GLU A 189 -0.59 -0.13 -11.92
CA GLU A 189 0.47 -0.44 -12.88
C GLU A 189 1.67 0.46 -12.65
N MET A 190 2.83 -0.16 -12.45
CA MET A 190 4.09 0.55 -12.29
C MET A 190 4.50 1.19 -13.62
N SER A 191 4.85 2.49 -13.61
CA SER A 191 5.40 3.16 -14.78
C SER A 191 6.73 2.53 -15.23
N ALA A 192 7.08 2.67 -16.51
CA ALA A 192 8.29 2.07 -17.07
C ALA A 192 9.58 2.54 -16.36
N ASP A 193 9.61 3.80 -15.91
CA ASP A 193 10.71 4.37 -15.12
C ASP A 193 10.65 4.02 -13.62
N LYS A 194 9.62 3.27 -13.20
CA LYS A 194 9.34 2.87 -11.82
C LYS A 194 9.14 4.03 -10.83
N LYS A 195 8.79 5.22 -11.30
CA LYS A 195 8.63 6.39 -10.43
C LYS A 195 7.19 6.66 -10.03
N ASN A 196 6.24 6.07 -10.73
CA ASN A 196 4.82 6.27 -10.51
C ASN A 196 4.05 4.94 -10.57
N ILE A 197 2.89 4.92 -9.94
CA ILE A 197 1.91 3.86 -10.06
C ILE A 197 0.62 4.49 -10.59
N ASN A 198 0.15 4.02 -11.75
CA ASN A 198 -1.10 4.43 -12.36
C ASN A 198 -2.19 3.45 -11.93
N TYR A 199 -3.29 3.94 -11.36
CA TYR A 199 -4.38 3.11 -10.88
C TYR A 199 -5.57 3.15 -11.83
N SER A 200 -6.13 1.98 -12.12
CA SER A 200 -7.43 1.81 -12.75
C SER A 200 -8.39 1.18 -11.74
N LEU A 201 -9.68 1.44 -11.91
CA LEU A 201 -10.74 0.88 -11.08
C LEU A 201 -11.66 -0.01 -11.93
N ASN A 202 -11.75 -1.28 -11.58
CA ASN A 202 -12.77 -2.18 -12.07
C ASN A 202 -13.91 -2.24 -11.03
N VAL A 203 -15.14 -2.06 -11.46
CA VAL A 203 -16.32 -2.11 -10.59
C VAL A 203 -17.19 -3.27 -11.00
N TYR A 204 -17.53 -4.12 -10.03
CA TYR A 204 -18.42 -5.26 -10.23
C TYR A 204 -19.60 -5.19 -9.27
N PRO A 205 -20.74 -5.84 -9.57
CA PRO A 205 -21.80 -6.03 -8.60
C PRO A 205 -21.27 -6.71 -7.34
N GLY A 206 -21.75 -6.29 -6.18
CA GLY A 206 -21.40 -6.91 -4.90
C GLY A 206 -21.73 -8.39 -4.90
N ALA A 207 -20.76 -9.25 -4.57
CA ALA A 207 -20.94 -10.69 -4.53
C ALA A 207 -19.99 -11.33 -3.49
N ALA A 208 -20.55 -12.05 -2.56
CA ALA A 208 -19.82 -12.81 -1.53
C ALA A 208 -20.38 -14.22 -1.42
N TYR A 209 -19.53 -15.18 -1.09
CA TYR A 209 -19.87 -16.60 -1.07
C TYR A 209 -19.24 -17.30 0.12
N ILE A 210 -19.86 -18.41 0.54
CA ILE A 210 -19.22 -19.44 1.35
C ILE A 210 -18.80 -20.60 0.43
N ILE A 211 -17.74 -21.34 0.82
CA ILE A 211 -17.17 -22.42 0.01
C ILE A 211 -16.56 -23.50 0.91
N GLY A 212 -16.30 -24.69 0.41
CA GLY A 212 -15.68 -25.78 1.13
C GLY A 212 -16.60 -26.36 2.23
N ALA A 213 -16.08 -26.58 3.43
CA ALA A 213 -16.84 -27.21 4.53
C ALA A 213 -18.12 -26.46 4.86
N SER A 214 -18.08 -25.13 4.93
CA SER A 214 -19.26 -24.29 5.16
C SER A 214 -20.32 -24.43 4.07
N ALA A 215 -19.93 -24.83 2.86
CA ALA A 215 -20.80 -25.12 1.72
C ALA A 215 -21.05 -26.63 1.53
N GLY A 216 -20.99 -27.42 2.61
CA GLY A 216 -21.26 -28.87 2.56
C GLY A 216 -20.24 -29.66 1.72
N GLY A 217 -19.00 -29.17 1.60
CA GLY A 217 -17.95 -29.76 0.78
C GLY A 217 -17.93 -29.28 -0.67
N ASN A 218 -18.77 -28.30 -1.04
CA ASN A 218 -18.75 -27.72 -2.37
C ASN A 218 -17.55 -26.76 -2.54
N TRP A 219 -16.74 -26.96 -3.58
CA TRP A 219 -15.57 -26.14 -3.94
C TRP A 219 -15.74 -25.42 -5.27
N ASP A 220 -16.95 -25.40 -5.84
CA ASP A 220 -17.25 -24.69 -7.09
C ASP A 220 -17.30 -23.19 -6.83
N ASP A 221 -16.44 -22.44 -7.53
CA ASP A 221 -16.38 -20.99 -7.44
C ASP A 221 -17.69 -20.35 -7.90
N ALA A 222 -18.18 -19.37 -7.14
CA ALA A 222 -19.40 -18.60 -7.40
C ALA A 222 -20.67 -19.45 -7.58
N SER A 223 -20.75 -20.58 -6.86
CA SER A 223 -21.96 -21.41 -6.87
C SER A 223 -23.16 -20.64 -6.29
N ALA A 224 -24.22 -20.47 -7.09
CA ALA A 224 -25.41 -19.70 -6.70
C ALA A 224 -26.09 -20.20 -5.42
N ALA A 225 -26.01 -21.51 -5.11
CA ALA A 225 -26.55 -22.08 -3.90
C ALA A 225 -25.86 -21.58 -2.62
N TRP A 226 -24.64 -21.09 -2.74
CA TRP A 226 -23.79 -20.68 -1.63
C TRP A 226 -23.49 -19.18 -1.64
N ALA A 227 -24.21 -18.40 -2.47
CA ALA A 227 -24.15 -16.96 -2.49
C ALA A 227 -24.75 -16.36 -1.22
N MET A 228 -24.09 -15.36 -0.68
CA MET A 228 -24.64 -14.58 0.44
C MET A 228 -25.71 -13.60 -0.08
N THR A 229 -26.71 -13.34 0.75
CA THR A 229 -27.76 -12.36 0.47
C THR A 229 -27.31 -11.00 0.94
N ALA A 230 -27.31 -9.99 0.04
CA ALA A 230 -26.99 -8.62 0.35
C ALA A 230 -28.10 -7.93 1.15
N PRO A 231 -27.77 -7.07 2.12
CA PRO A 231 -28.76 -6.18 2.76
C PRO A 231 -29.12 -5.01 1.82
N ALA A 232 -30.18 -4.28 2.21
CA ALA A 232 -30.66 -3.13 1.43
C ALA A 232 -29.65 -1.98 1.34
N ASP A 233 -28.84 -1.81 2.37
CA ASP A 233 -27.83 -0.72 2.46
C ASP A 233 -26.65 -1.11 3.36
N GLN A 234 -25.69 -0.18 3.56
CA GLN A 234 -24.47 -0.39 4.33
C GLN A 234 -24.69 -0.65 5.83
N THR A 235 -25.87 -0.35 6.37
CA THR A 235 -26.15 -0.56 7.80
C THR A 235 -26.51 -2.00 8.13
N GLY A 236 -26.96 -2.76 7.12
CA GLY A 236 -27.36 -4.13 7.24
C GLY A 236 -26.20 -5.13 7.16
N GLU A 237 -26.54 -6.40 7.32
CA GLU A 237 -25.60 -7.53 7.27
C GLU A 237 -25.84 -8.38 6.02
N TRP A 238 -24.78 -8.75 5.34
CA TRP A 238 -24.79 -9.83 4.37
C TRP A 238 -24.99 -11.16 5.11
N VAL A 239 -25.85 -12.02 4.62
CA VAL A 239 -26.22 -13.26 5.29
C VAL A 239 -25.93 -14.45 4.39
N SER A 240 -25.14 -15.41 4.87
CA SER A 240 -24.90 -16.64 4.13
C SER A 240 -26.14 -17.54 4.10
N PRO A 241 -26.23 -18.49 3.16
CA PRO A 241 -27.05 -19.69 3.36
C PRO A 241 -26.68 -20.39 4.68
N ALA A 242 -27.55 -21.23 5.18
CA ALA A 242 -27.21 -22.12 6.30
C ALA A 242 -26.01 -23.01 5.89
N PHE A 243 -25.02 -23.13 6.78
CA PHE A 243 -23.85 -23.96 6.50
C PHE A 243 -24.30 -25.43 6.22
N GLY A 244 -23.75 -25.96 5.13
CA GLY A 244 -24.04 -27.32 4.68
C GLY A 244 -23.23 -28.40 5.41
N GLY A 245 -22.25 -28.02 6.23
CA GLY A 245 -21.41 -28.96 6.97
C GLY A 245 -20.64 -28.29 8.10
N ASP A 246 -20.05 -29.14 8.95
CA ASP A 246 -19.11 -28.74 9.99
C ASP A 246 -17.68 -28.61 9.41
N GLY A 247 -16.85 -27.74 9.96
CA GLY A 247 -15.45 -27.61 9.60
C GLY A 247 -14.95 -26.18 9.64
N GLU A 248 -13.97 -25.86 8.81
CA GLU A 248 -13.41 -24.53 8.71
C GLU A 248 -14.32 -23.60 7.89
N LEU A 249 -14.57 -22.39 8.42
CA LEU A 249 -15.26 -21.34 7.66
C LEU A 249 -14.38 -20.88 6.51
N ARG A 250 -14.88 -21.01 5.28
CA ARG A 250 -14.28 -20.46 4.07
C ARG A 250 -15.25 -19.53 3.39
N THR A 251 -14.85 -18.28 3.20
CA THR A 251 -15.69 -17.23 2.62
C THR A 251 -14.85 -16.23 1.85
N TYR A 252 -15.42 -15.64 0.81
CA TYR A 252 -14.67 -14.72 -0.07
C TYR A 252 -15.60 -13.72 -0.77
N ILE A 253 -14.99 -12.61 -1.23
CA ILE A 253 -15.62 -11.66 -2.16
C ILE A 253 -15.25 -12.08 -3.58
N LYS A 254 -16.23 -12.21 -4.47
CA LYS A 254 -15.98 -12.59 -5.86
C LYS A 254 -15.52 -11.42 -6.70
N ILE A 255 -14.35 -11.58 -7.31
CA ILE A 255 -13.85 -10.73 -8.40
C ILE A 255 -13.72 -11.61 -9.63
N PRO A 256 -14.40 -11.30 -10.76
CA PRO A 256 -14.28 -12.06 -12.00
C PRO A 256 -12.82 -12.17 -12.46
N GLY A 257 -12.40 -13.39 -12.82
CA GLY A 257 -11.03 -13.67 -13.28
C GLY A 257 -9.99 -13.81 -12.16
N ILE A 258 -10.38 -13.65 -10.89
CA ILE A 258 -9.51 -13.88 -9.73
C ILE A 258 -9.99 -15.11 -8.98
N ASP A 259 -9.05 -15.98 -8.61
CA ASP A 259 -9.32 -17.17 -7.82
C ASP A 259 -9.90 -16.79 -6.45
N TRP A 260 -10.92 -17.52 -6.00
CA TRP A 260 -11.65 -17.25 -4.76
C TRP A 260 -10.73 -17.11 -3.52
N TRP A 261 -9.70 -17.93 -3.41
CA TRP A 261 -8.77 -17.96 -2.28
C TRP A 261 -7.87 -16.72 -2.17
N ARG A 262 -7.82 -15.88 -3.22
CA ARG A 262 -7.07 -14.60 -3.21
C ARG A 262 -7.84 -13.46 -2.56
N THR A 263 -9.14 -13.60 -2.44
CA THR A 263 -10.05 -12.61 -1.83
C THR A 263 -10.80 -13.19 -0.63
N GLU A 264 -10.22 -14.21 -0.03
CA GLU A 264 -10.75 -14.92 1.10
C GLU A 264 -10.66 -14.10 2.40
N PHE A 265 -11.61 -14.28 3.29
CA PHE A 265 -11.60 -13.71 4.63
C PHE A 265 -12.16 -14.70 5.65
N THR A 266 -11.84 -14.49 6.92
CA THR A 266 -12.42 -15.21 8.06
C THR A 266 -12.80 -14.22 9.15
N ILE A 267 -13.18 -14.73 10.33
CA ILE A 267 -13.53 -13.91 11.49
C ILE A 267 -12.40 -13.98 12.51
N VAL A 268 -11.97 -12.83 12.99
CA VAL A 268 -11.06 -12.72 14.13
C VAL A 268 -11.68 -11.77 15.15
N LYS A 269 -12.05 -12.26 16.32
CA LYS A 269 -12.64 -11.47 17.42
C LYS A 269 -13.81 -10.59 16.96
N GLY A 270 -14.70 -11.15 16.13
CA GLY A 270 -15.89 -10.46 15.63
C GLY A 270 -15.65 -9.51 14.45
N ASN A 271 -14.45 -9.48 13.88
CA ASN A 271 -14.14 -8.68 12.70
C ASN A 271 -13.74 -9.56 11.52
N CYS A 272 -13.99 -9.06 10.30
CA CYS A 272 -13.45 -9.70 9.11
C CYS A 272 -11.93 -9.58 9.09
N PHE A 273 -11.26 -10.68 8.88
CA PHE A 273 -9.82 -10.76 8.70
C PHE A 273 -9.52 -11.24 7.29
N TRP A 274 -8.94 -10.34 6.49
CA TRP A 274 -8.66 -10.55 5.07
C TRP A 274 -7.36 -11.33 4.88
N ARG A 275 -7.36 -12.25 3.92
CA ARG A 275 -6.15 -13.01 3.60
C ARG A 275 -5.02 -12.07 3.19
N ASN A 276 -3.85 -12.33 3.73
CA ASN A 276 -2.61 -11.59 3.44
C ASN A 276 -1.43 -12.56 3.30
N ASP A 277 -0.24 -12.03 3.00
CA ASP A 277 0.96 -12.83 2.75
C ASP A 277 1.46 -13.67 3.95
N ASN A 278 0.92 -13.44 5.14
CA ASN A 278 1.24 -14.23 6.33
C ASN A 278 0.37 -15.51 6.46
N ILE A 279 -0.60 -15.69 5.56
CA ILE A 279 -1.52 -16.83 5.55
C ILE A 279 -1.29 -17.59 4.26
N VAL A 280 -0.49 -18.66 4.34
CA VAL A 280 -0.04 -19.40 3.14
C VAL A 280 -1.08 -20.44 2.72
N ASP A 281 -1.44 -21.40 3.56
CA ASP A 281 -2.27 -22.54 3.19
C ASP A 281 -3.58 -22.65 3.98
N SER A 282 -3.58 -22.38 5.28
CA SER A 282 -4.73 -22.54 6.16
C SER A 282 -4.79 -21.44 7.23
N TRP A 283 -6.01 -21.03 7.58
CA TRP A 283 -6.23 -20.06 8.65
C TRP A 283 -5.75 -20.57 10.02
N SER A 284 -5.70 -21.89 10.22
CA SER A 284 -5.16 -22.50 11.43
C SER A 284 -3.67 -22.26 11.65
N GLU A 285 -2.90 -21.96 10.59
CA GLU A 285 -1.48 -21.68 10.67
C GLU A 285 -1.15 -20.37 11.40
N ILE A 286 -2.08 -19.44 11.48
CA ILE A 286 -1.90 -18.18 12.19
C ILE A 286 -2.27 -18.25 13.67
N GLY A 287 -2.59 -19.43 14.18
CA GLY A 287 -2.80 -19.71 15.60
C GLY A 287 -4.24 -19.64 16.07
N GLU A 288 -4.44 -19.88 17.38
CA GLU A 288 -5.77 -19.86 18.00
C GLU A 288 -6.48 -18.52 17.81
N GLY A 289 -7.77 -18.59 17.43
CA GLY A 289 -8.64 -17.42 17.22
C GLY A 289 -8.63 -16.87 15.79
N TYR A 290 -7.83 -17.43 14.90
CA TYR A 290 -7.81 -17.06 13.48
C TYR A 290 -8.60 -18.04 12.61
N ALA A 291 -8.51 -19.34 12.87
CA ALA A 291 -9.36 -20.32 12.23
C ALA A 291 -10.72 -20.37 12.93
N VAL A 292 -11.80 -20.10 12.20
CA VAL A 292 -13.15 -20.15 12.73
C VAL A 292 -13.85 -21.39 12.21
N ALA A 293 -14.38 -22.21 13.14
CA ALA A 293 -15.18 -23.36 12.81
C ALA A 293 -16.60 -22.95 12.43
N CYS A 294 -17.12 -23.47 11.32
CA CYS A 294 -18.54 -23.46 11.02
C CYS A 294 -19.24 -24.72 11.58
N ALA A 295 -20.50 -24.56 11.92
CA ALA A 295 -21.36 -25.68 12.33
C ALA A 295 -22.59 -25.76 11.42
N ALA A 296 -22.92 -26.93 10.93
CA ALA A 296 -24.06 -27.16 10.04
C ALA A 296 -25.35 -26.52 10.56
N GLY A 297 -26.09 -25.86 9.67
CA GLY A 297 -27.32 -25.13 9.99
C GLY A 297 -27.17 -23.74 10.55
N LYS A 298 -25.98 -23.33 11.02
CA LYS A 298 -25.65 -21.94 11.37
C LYS A 298 -25.47 -21.08 10.13
N LYS A 299 -25.45 -19.79 10.32
CA LYS A 299 -25.21 -18.80 9.23
C LYS A 299 -24.15 -17.80 9.62
N LEU A 300 -23.44 -17.30 8.62
CA LEU A 300 -22.52 -16.16 8.73
C LEU A 300 -23.29 -14.86 8.46
N TYR A 301 -23.08 -13.87 9.30
CA TYR A 301 -23.58 -12.51 9.18
C TYR A 301 -22.38 -11.57 9.09
N VAL A 302 -22.33 -10.73 8.06
CA VAL A 302 -21.19 -9.82 7.80
C VAL A 302 -21.69 -8.42 7.52
N ASN A 303 -21.21 -7.44 8.28
CA ASN A 303 -21.33 -6.05 7.88
C ASN A 303 -20.02 -5.61 7.26
N PHE A 304 -19.97 -5.52 5.93
CA PHE A 304 -18.76 -5.14 5.21
C PHE A 304 -18.38 -3.67 5.41
N ASP A 305 -19.33 -2.80 5.73
CA ASP A 305 -19.03 -1.39 6.00
C ASP A 305 -18.26 -1.22 7.31
N LYS A 306 -18.73 -1.86 8.38
CA LYS A 306 -18.10 -1.85 9.71
C LYS A 306 -16.96 -2.86 9.85
N ASN A 307 -16.77 -3.72 8.87
CA ASN A 307 -15.82 -4.83 8.90
C ASN A 307 -16.05 -5.82 10.05
N THR A 308 -17.31 -6.07 10.42
CA THR A 308 -17.68 -6.99 11.51
C THR A 308 -18.35 -8.23 10.97
N ALA A 309 -18.18 -9.37 11.68
CA ALA A 309 -18.80 -10.64 11.31
C ALA A 309 -19.10 -11.52 12.53
N GLU A 310 -20.17 -12.33 12.42
CA GLU A 310 -20.63 -13.24 13.48
C GLU A 310 -21.29 -14.48 12.87
N ILE A 311 -21.17 -15.62 13.55
CA ILE A 311 -21.90 -16.86 13.25
C ILE A 311 -23.02 -17.02 14.26
N ARG A 312 -24.25 -17.16 13.76
CA ARG A 312 -25.46 -17.34 14.59
C ARG A 312 -26.27 -18.57 14.15
#